data_789d0c906dc8f9475be9907b1875103f
#
_entry.id   789d0c906dc8f9475be9907b1875103f
#
_cell.length_a   1.000
_cell.length_b   1.000
_cell.length_c   1.000
_cell.angle_alpha   90.00
_cell.angle_beta   90.00
_cell.angle_gamma   90.00
#
_symmetry.space_group_name_H-M   'P 1'
#
loop_
_entity.id
_entity.type
_entity.pdbx_description
1 polymer ?
#
loop_
_entity_poly.entity_id
_entity_poly.type
_entity_poly.pdbx_seq_one_letter_code
_entity_poly.pdbx_strand_id
1 'polypeptide(L)'
;MLDRRQFCAASGLAFAAPFSAPALAQFRVEISGVGATQLPIAITRFRNDDIGGTSLSAIVRADLERSGAFRMVEGNAALDDTSTPSMAEWRARAADALAAGSVARLADGRYDVRFKLWDVVKGSDLGGQSAAVDPSELRLAAHRIADFIYEKLTGEKGVFSTRIAYVTRAGSRYTLRVADADGENGQVALTSGQPIISPAWSPNGKELAYVSFERQKAVVFVHNVASGERRAIADFRGSNSAPTWAPDGQRLAVTLSRDGGSQLFSIGKNGESPRRLATSSGIDTEAQFSADGRFLYFTSDRGGGPQIYRMPAAGGSADRVTFSGGYNISPSVSPDGRTLAYVTRAGNAFRLSVLDLSIPGAQPATITDSGEDEHPSFAPNGRLVVYATKVQGRSVLMTTTLDGKIKARLPSQTADLREPVWGPYGR
;
A
#
# COMPACT_ATOMS: atom_id res chain seq x y z
N MET A 1 -50.70 7.30 -61.11
CA MET A 1 -51.95 6.63 -60.68
C MET A 1 -51.82 6.29 -59.20
N LEU A 2 -52.66 7.05 -58.40
CA LEU A 2 -53.32 6.67 -57.17
C LEU A 2 -52.44 6.12 -56.02
N ASP A 3 -52.25 6.82 -54.94
CA ASP A 3 -53.09 7.56 -53.98
C ASP A 3 -53.39 6.71 -52.72
N ARG A 4 -53.34 7.44 -51.62
CA ARG A 4 -53.98 7.26 -50.28
C ARG A 4 -53.08 6.75 -49.16
N ARG A 5 -52.65 7.71 -48.29
CA ARG A 5 -53.36 8.26 -47.10
C ARG A 5 -53.30 7.37 -45.87
N GLN A 6 -52.52 7.88 -44.92
CA GLN A 6 -52.90 8.24 -43.54
C GLN A 6 -53.21 7.10 -42.56
N PHE A 7 -52.51 7.03 -41.44
CA PHE A 7 -53.03 7.46 -40.16
C PHE A 7 -51.94 7.50 -39.10
N CYS A 8 -51.87 8.61 -38.36
CA CYS A 8 -51.07 8.82 -37.17
C CYS A 8 -51.59 7.98 -36.02
N ALA A 9 -50.72 7.33 -35.27
CA ALA A 9 -50.94 7.04 -33.86
C ALA A 9 -49.60 7.22 -33.11
N ALA A 10 -49.51 8.36 -32.38
CA ALA A 10 -48.45 8.63 -31.45
C ALA A 10 -48.63 7.71 -30.22
N SER A 11 -47.74 6.75 -30.07
CA SER A 11 -47.61 6.03 -28.81
C SER A 11 -46.32 6.48 -28.17
N GLY A 12 -46.43 7.30 -27.12
CA GLY A 12 -45.34 7.72 -26.29
C GLY A 12 -44.76 6.53 -25.52
N LEU A 13 -43.59 6.07 -25.92
CA LEU A 13 -42.74 5.19 -25.13
C LEU A 13 -41.92 6.05 -24.17
N ALA A 14 -42.35 6.08 -22.91
CA ALA A 14 -41.53 6.59 -21.82
C ALA A 14 -40.36 5.66 -21.65
N PHE A 15 -39.17 6.08 -22.07
CA PHE A 15 -37.93 5.45 -21.71
C PHE A 15 -37.65 5.65 -20.22
N ALA A 16 -37.95 4.63 -19.40
CA ALA A 16 -37.44 4.55 -18.05
C ALA A 16 -35.96 4.27 -18.15
N ALA A 17 -35.12 5.28 -17.90
CA ALA A 17 -33.69 5.11 -17.71
C ALA A 17 -33.47 4.20 -16.49
N PRO A 18 -32.69 3.12 -16.57
CA PRO A 18 -32.33 2.36 -15.38
C PRO A 18 -31.45 3.25 -14.51
N PHE A 19 -31.89 3.53 -13.28
CA PHE A 19 -31.04 4.06 -12.23
C PHE A 19 -29.97 3.00 -11.96
N SER A 20 -28.76 3.22 -12.49
CA SER A 20 -27.59 2.48 -12.10
C SER A 20 -27.26 2.87 -10.67
N ALA A 21 -27.60 2.02 -9.70
CA ALA A 21 -27.06 2.12 -8.36
C ALA A 21 -25.51 2.08 -8.47
N PRO A 22 -24.77 2.91 -7.73
CA PRO A 22 -23.32 2.81 -7.71
C PRO A 22 -22.95 1.41 -7.24
N ALA A 23 -22.32 0.62 -8.11
CA ALA A 23 -21.72 -0.63 -7.72
C ALA A 23 -20.61 -0.27 -6.73
N LEU A 24 -20.82 -0.58 -5.46
CA LEU A 24 -19.79 -0.56 -4.44
C LEU A 24 -18.66 -1.44 -4.99
N ALA A 25 -17.47 -0.86 -5.15
CA ALA A 25 -16.29 -1.58 -5.60
C ALA A 25 -16.03 -2.70 -4.58
N GLN A 26 -16.38 -3.92 -4.94
CA GLN A 26 -16.23 -5.08 -4.07
C GLN A 26 -14.74 -5.39 -3.99
N PHE A 27 -14.18 -5.32 -2.80
CA PHE A 27 -12.80 -5.71 -2.50
C PHE A 27 -12.63 -7.19 -2.93
N ARG A 28 -11.75 -7.44 -3.90
CA ARG A 28 -11.50 -8.80 -4.39
C ARG A 28 -10.14 -9.27 -3.90
N VAL A 29 -10.14 -10.19 -2.95
CA VAL A 29 -8.96 -10.95 -2.52
C VAL A 29 -8.84 -12.19 -3.40
N GLU A 30 -7.73 -12.33 -4.11
CA GLU A 30 -7.40 -13.57 -4.84
C GLU A 30 -6.45 -14.41 -3.99
N ILE A 31 -6.95 -15.56 -3.52
CA ILE A 31 -6.18 -16.48 -2.69
C ILE A 31 -5.78 -17.66 -3.56
N SER A 32 -4.47 -17.89 -3.74
CA SER A 32 -3.95 -19.04 -4.46
C SER A 32 -3.06 -19.89 -3.54
N GLY A 33 -3.36 -21.19 -3.43
CA GLY A 33 -2.50 -22.17 -2.77
C GLY A 33 -2.38 -22.01 -1.24
N VAL A 34 -3.49 -21.79 -0.57
CA VAL A 34 -3.55 -21.66 0.89
C VAL A 34 -3.17 -22.98 1.58
N GLY A 35 -2.07 -22.96 2.30
CA GLY A 35 -1.59 -24.08 3.12
C GLY A 35 -2.13 -24.07 4.55
N ALA A 36 -1.83 -25.11 5.31
CA ALA A 36 -2.31 -25.39 6.66
C ALA A 36 -1.85 -24.43 7.79
N THR A 37 -1.33 -23.26 7.46
CA THR A 37 -0.71 -22.33 8.41
C THR A 37 -1.56 -21.12 8.77
N GLN A 38 -2.72 -20.91 8.15
CA GLN A 38 -3.60 -19.79 8.46
C GLN A 38 -4.40 -20.06 9.74
N LEU A 39 -4.44 -19.07 10.63
CA LEU A 39 -5.19 -19.14 11.87
C LEU A 39 -6.69 -18.94 11.59
N PRO A 40 -7.56 -19.94 11.93
CA PRO A 40 -8.99 -19.82 11.71
C PRO A 40 -9.62 -18.83 12.69
N ILE A 41 -10.21 -17.75 12.19
CA ILE A 41 -10.87 -16.75 13.02
C ILE A 41 -12.30 -16.48 12.56
N ALA A 42 -13.22 -16.34 13.51
CA ALA A 42 -14.56 -15.85 13.26
C ALA A 42 -14.66 -14.37 13.67
N ILE A 43 -15.13 -13.53 12.76
CA ILE A 43 -15.51 -12.15 13.05
C ILE A 43 -17.01 -12.07 12.87
N THR A 44 -17.75 -11.91 13.96
CA THR A 44 -19.21 -11.77 13.87
C THR A 44 -19.57 -10.37 13.34
N ARG A 45 -20.76 -10.23 12.77
CA ARG A 45 -21.28 -8.88 12.47
C ARG A 45 -21.44 -8.12 13.79
N PHE A 46 -20.85 -6.94 13.90
CA PHE A 46 -20.98 -6.13 15.09
C PHE A 46 -22.41 -5.63 15.26
N ARG A 47 -22.87 -5.52 16.48
CA ARG A 47 -24.20 -4.94 16.75
C ARG A 47 -24.23 -3.48 16.29
N ASN A 48 -25.27 -3.11 15.53
CA ASN A 48 -25.45 -1.79 14.91
C ASN A 48 -24.29 -1.36 13.97
N ASP A 49 -23.71 -2.31 13.28
CA ASP A 49 -22.51 -2.16 12.44
C ASP A 49 -22.75 -1.40 11.14
N ASP A 50 -24.00 -1.21 10.72
CA ASP A 50 -24.30 -0.54 9.46
C ASP A 50 -24.51 0.97 9.69
N ILE A 51 -23.42 1.72 9.54
CA ILE A 51 -23.42 3.16 9.75
C ILE A 51 -23.07 3.85 8.45
N GLY A 52 -24.07 4.47 7.81
CA GLY A 52 -23.87 5.20 6.56
C GLY A 52 -23.30 4.35 5.42
N GLY A 53 -23.64 3.05 5.37
CA GLY A 53 -23.15 2.11 4.38
C GLY A 53 -21.74 1.54 4.67
N THR A 54 -21.19 1.79 5.85
CA THR A 54 -19.89 1.25 6.28
C THR A 54 -20.11 0.18 7.34
N SER A 55 -19.65 -1.06 7.07
CA SER A 55 -19.62 -2.14 8.07
C SER A 55 -18.22 -2.29 8.63
N LEU A 56 -18.05 -2.02 9.93
CA LEU A 56 -16.76 -2.12 10.60
C LEU A 56 -16.26 -3.57 10.62
N SER A 57 -17.14 -4.52 10.93
CA SER A 57 -16.78 -5.95 10.94
C SER A 57 -16.34 -6.44 9.55
N ALA A 58 -16.94 -5.92 8.46
CA ALA A 58 -16.53 -6.25 7.10
C ALA A 58 -15.12 -5.72 6.79
N ILE A 59 -14.77 -4.51 7.24
CA ILE A 59 -13.42 -3.95 7.11
C ILE A 59 -12.41 -4.81 7.88
N VAL A 60 -12.71 -5.14 9.15
CA VAL A 60 -11.85 -5.99 9.99
C VAL A 60 -11.59 -7.35 9.31
N ARG A 61 -12.64 -7.99 8.77
CA ARG A 61 -12.52 -9.26 8.02
C ARG A 61 -11.58 -9.11 6.82
N ALA A 62 -11.84 -8.11 5.98
CA ALA A 62 -11.06 -7.87 4.76
C ALA A 62 -9.57 -7.60 5.06
N ASP A 63 -9.28 -6.85 6.12
CA ASP A 63 -7.91 -6.57 6.56
C ASP A 63 -7.19 -7.85 6.98
N LEU A 64 -7.82 -8.67 7.83
CA LEU A 64 -7.24 -9.90 8.32
C LEU A 64 -7.06 -10.93 7.18
N GLU A 65 -8.01 -11.07 6.27
CA GLU A 65 -7.89 -11.92 5.07
C GLU A 65 -6.72 -11.50 4.19
N ARG A 66 -6.61 -10.18 3.91
CA ARG A 66 -5.55 -9.61 3.08
C ARG A 66 -4.15 -9.85 3.67
N SER A 67 -4.03 -9.95 4.99
CA SER A 67 -2.75 -10.25 5.64
C SER A 67 -2.17 -11.62 5.29
N GLY A 68 -3.04 -12.56 4.89
CA GLY A 68 -2.67 -13.95 4.64
C GLY A 68 -2.46 -14.79 5.91
N ALA A 69 -2.49 -14.18 7.08
CA ALA A 69 -2.30 -14.89 8.35
C ALA A 69 -3.56 -15.60 8.84
N PHE A 70 -4.74 -15.25 8.32
CA PHE A 70 -6.02 -15.74 8.82
C PHE A 70 -6.87 -16.38 7.73
N ARG A 71 -7.63 -17.38 8.17
CA ARG A 71 -8.74 -17.98 7.42
C ARG A 71 -10.05 -17.63 8.12
N MET A 72 -10.97 -16.99 7.40
CA MET A 72 -12.27 -16.61 7.96
C MET A 72 -13.15 -17.83 8.15
N VAL A 73 -13.73 -17.92 9.36
CA VAL A 73 -14.75 -18.89 9.72
C VAL A 73 -16.11 -18.19 9.74
N GLU A 74 -17.05 -18.72 8.97
CA GLU A 74 -18.40 -18.16 8.90
C GLU A 74 -19.21 -18.47 10.15
N GLY A 75 -20.00 -17.48 10.59
CA GLY A 75 -20.91 -17.63 11.72
C GLY A 75 -21.89 -16.47 11.83
N ASN A 76 -23.19 -16.79 11.79
CA ASN A 76 -24.26 -15.80 11.88
C ASN A 76 -24.75 -15.61 13.34
N ALA A 77 -23.86 -15.77 14.33
CA ALA A 77 -24.25 -15.53 15.72
C ALA A 77 -24.44 -14.03 15.98
N ALA A 78 -25.53 -13.67 16.63
CA ALA A 78 -25.77 -12.31 17.11
C ALA A 78 -25.00 -12.09 18.42
N LEU A 79 -23.69 -11.86 18.32
CA LEU A 79 -22.78 -11.62 19.44
C LEU A 79 -22.27 -10.18 19.40
N ASP A 80 -22.06 -9.63 20.59
CA ASP A 80 -21.41 -8.34 20.78
C ASP A 80 -20.29 -8.41 21.84
N ASP A 81 -19.72 -7.28 22.20
CA ASP A 81 -18.66 -7.16 23.21
C ASP A 81 -19.09 -7.56 24.64
N THR A 82 -20.40 -7.60 24.92
CA THR A 82 -20.96 -8.00 26.23
C THR A 82 -21.39 -9.46 26.28
N SER A 83 -21.40 -10.14 25.16
CA SER A 83 -21.87 -11.52 25.04
C SER A 83 -20.93 -12.52 25.71
N THR A 84 -21.48 -13.63 26.18
CA THR A 84 -20.73 -14.81 26.65
C THR A 84 -20.87 -15.91 25.59
N PRO A 85 -19.93 -16.03 24.62
CA PRO A 85 -20.07 -17.00 23.55
C PRO A 85 -19.86 -18.44 24.02
N SER A 86 -20.61 -19.37 23.39
CA SER A 86 -20.37 -20.81 23.58
C SER A 86 -19.11 -21.25 22.84
N MET A 87 -18.00 -21.42 23.55
CA MET A 87 -16.73 -21.84 22.92
C MET A 87 -16.83 -23.22 22.26
N ALA A 88 -17.71 -24.09 22.77
CA ALA A 88 -17.95 -25.41 22.17
C ALA A 88 -18.54 -25.30 20.76
N GLU A 89 -19.49 -24.38 20.55
CA GLU A 89 -20.06 -24.14 19.22
C GLU A 89 -19.03 -23.60 18.21
N TRP A 90 -18.16 -22.70 18.65
CA TRP A 90 -17.13 -22.13 17.79
C TRP A 90 -16.02 -23.14 17.48
N ARG A 91 -15.64 -23.99 18.44
CA ARG A 91 -14.75 -25.13 18.17
C ARG A 91 -15.35 -26.11 17.17
N ALA A 92 -16.64 -26.39 17.26
CA ALA A 92 -17.34 -27.25 16.29
C ALA A 92 -17.34 -26.68 14.86
N ARG A 93 -17.20 -25.34 14.73
CA ARG A 93 -17.03 -24.64 13.45
C ARG A 93 -15.57 -24.52 13.01
N ALA A 94 -14.66 -25.13 13.74
CA ALA A 94 -13.21 -25.05 13.52
C ALA A 94 -12.67 -23.61 13.54
N ALA A 95 -13.15 -22.77 14.45
CA ALA A 95 -12.58 -21.46 14.77
C ALA A 95 -11.62 -21.60 15.95
N ASP A 96 -10.43 -21.00 15.85
CA ASP A 96 -9.45 -20.92 16.93
C ASP A 96 -9.56 -19.60 17.70
N ALA A 97 -10.06 -18.55 17.05
CA ALA A 97 -10.32 -17.25 17.64
C ALA A 97 -11.70 -16.71 17.22
N LEU A 98 -12.27 -15.85 18.07
CA LEU A 98 -13.55 -15.20 17.84
C LEU A 98 -13.46 -13.73 18.22
N ALA A 99 -13.95 -12.83 17.36
CA ALA A 99 -14.16 -11.43 17.71
C ALA A 99 -15.61 -11.03 17.49
N ALA A 100 -16.15 -10.25 18.43
CA ALA A 100 -17.48 -9.66 18.34
C ALA A 100 -17.43 -8.23 18.88
N GLY A 101 -18.36 -7.39 18.45
CA GLY A 101 -18.35 -5.99 18.84
C GLY A 101 -19.69 -5.31 18.69
N SER A 102 -19.71 -4.03 19.05
CA SER A 102 -20.88 -3.16 18.94
C SER A 102 -20.48 -1.74 18.57
N VAL A 103 -21.43 -1.03 17.99
CA VAL A 103 -21.32 0.39 17.69
C VAL A 103 -22.55 1.11 18.24
N ALA A 104 -22.34 2.20 18.98
CA ALA A 104 -23.43 2.99 19.52
C ALA A 104 -23.20 4.48 19.26
N ARG A 105 -24.24 5.18 18.79
CA ARG A 105 -24.17 6.64 18.62
C ARG A 105 -24.27 7.31 19.97
N LEU A 106 -23.33 8.21 20.26
CA LEU A 106 -23.31 9.02 21.47
C LEU A 106 -24.15 10.32 21.31
N ALA A 107 -24.52 10.92 22.42
CA ALA A 107 -25.31 12.16 22.44
C ALA A 107 -24.60 13.35 21.78
N ASP A 108 -23.26 13.36 21.78
CA ASP A 108 -22.43 14.39 21.15
C ASP A 108 -22.18 14.17 19.64
N GLY A 109 -22.80 13.12 19.07
CA GLY A 109 -22.70 12.78 17.65
C GLY A 109 -21.55 11.84 17.28
N ARG A 110 -20.63 11.57 18.19
CA ARG A 110 -19.57 10.56 18.03
C ARG A 110 -20.15 9.15 18.10
N TYR A 111 -19.31 8.15 17.84
CA TYR A 111 -19.65 6.74 17.95
C TYR A 111 -18.76 6.05 18.97
N ASP A 112 -19.37 5.30 19.88
CA ASP A 112 -18.69 4.39 20.79
C ASP A 112 -18.54 3.04 20.08
N VAL A 113 -17.32 2.70 19.72
CA VAL A 113 -16.97 1.46 19.03
C VAL A 113 -16.31 0.54 20.05
N ARG A 114 -16.87 -0.65 20.23
CA ARG A 114 -16.37 -1.65 21.17
C ARG A 114 -16.18 -2.99 20.49
N PHE A 115 -15.17 -3.74 20.92
CA PHE A 115 -15.02 -5.13 20.51
C PHE A 115 -14.32 -5.93 21.59
N LYS A 116 -14.44 -7.25 21.47
CA LYS A 116 -13.81 -8.24 22.33
C LYS A 116 -13.29 -9.40 21.48
N LEU A 117 -12.15 -9.95 21.92
CA LEU A 117 -11.47 -11.08 21.27
C LEU A 117 -11.34 -12.24 22.25
N TRP A 118 -11.61 -13.45 21.80
CA TRP A 118 -11.49 -14.68 22.57
C TRP A 118 -10.60 -15.71 21.87
N ASP A 119 -9.82 -16.44 22.66
CA ASP A 119 -9.19 -17.70 22.29
C ASP A 119 -10.23 -18.81 22.44
N VAL A 120 -10.72 -19.33 21.34
CA VAL A 120 -11.77 -20.36 21.32
C VAL A 120 -11.23 -21.71 21.82
N VAL A 121 -9.96 -22.01 21.54
CA VAL A 121 -9.31 -23.27 21.93
C VAL A 121 -9.17 -23.33 23.45
N LYS A 122 -8.61 -22.30 24.07
CA LYS A 122 -8.41 -22.21 25.52
C LYS A 122 -9.68 -21.79 26.29
N GLY A 123 -10.65 -21.21 25.59
CA GLY A 123 -11.84 -20.63 26.20
C GLY A 123 -11.56 -19.37 27.02
N SER A 124 -10.50 -18.62 26.68
CA SER A 124 -10.06 -17.46 27.45
C SER A 124 -10.32 -16.14 26.70
N ASP A 125 -10.53 -15.08 27.46
CA ASP A 125 -10.60 -13.72 27.00
C ASP A 125 -9.20 -13.21 26.64
N LEU A 126 -8.99 -12.71 25.41
CA LEU A 126 -7.74 -12.10 24.97
C LEU A 126 -7.75 -10.57 25.08
N GLY A 127 -8.85 -10.01 25.60
CA GLY A 127 -9.05 -8.58 25.75
C GLY A 127 -9.91 -7.97 24.65
N GLY A 128 -10.05 -6.68 24.71
CA GLY A 128 -10.81 -5.87 23.77
C GLY A 128 -10.49 -4.40 23.97
N GLN A 129 -11.13 -3.55 23.19
CA GLN A 129 -10.98 -2.11 23.29
C GLN A 129 -12.33 -1.41 23.13
N SER A 130 -12.41 -0.19 23.66
CA SER A 130 -13.49 0.75 23.36
C SER A 130 -12.90 2.10 23.00
N ALA A 131 -13.51 2.78 22.03
CA ALA A 131 -13.11 4.11 21.61
C ALA A 131 -14.32 4.95 21.18
N ALA A 132 -14.38 6.20 21.65
CA ALA A 132 -15.31 7.18 21.12
C ALA A 132 -14.64 7.90 19.96
N VAL A 133 -15.18 7.75 18.74
CA VAL A 133 -14.59 8.25 17.50
C VAL A 133 -15.57 9.13 16.73
N ASP A 134 -15.04 10.08 15.97
CA ASP A 134 -15.85 10.86 15.04
C ASP A 134 -16.35 10.01 13.87
N PRO A 135 -17.49 10.39 13.24
CA PRO A 135 -18.01 9.65 12.08
C PRO A 135 -16.97 9.44 10.96
N SER A 136 -16.08 10.39 10.74
CA SER A 136 -15.00 10.32 9.74
C SER A 136 -13.89 9.32 10.10
N GLU A 137 -13.81 8.91 11.37
CA GLU A 137 -12.76 8.00 11.87
C GLU A 137 -13.24 6.55 12.05
N LEU A 138 -14.48 6.24 11.69
CA LEU A 138 -15.05 4.89 11.84
C LEU A 138 -14.23 3.83 11.09
N ARG A 139 -13.78 4.12 9.86
CA ARG A 139 -12.90 3.21 9.11
C ARG A 139 -11.57 2.99 9.82
N LEU A 140 -10.98 4.08 10.32
CA LEU A 140 -9.73 3.99 11.09
C LEU A 140 -9.90 3.16 12.37
N ALA A 141 -11.05 3.27 13.04
CA ALA A 141 -11.36 2.43 14.20
C ALA A 141 -11.42 0.94 13.82
N ALA A 142 -12.04 0.59 12.68
CA ALA A 142 -12.05 -0.78 12.18
C ALA A 142 -10.64 -1.31 11.88
N HIS A 143 -9.80 -0.52 11.21
CA HIS A 143 -8.40 -0.87 10.94
C HIS A 143 -7.59 -1.06 12.22
N ARG A 144 -7.81 -0.24 13.26
CA ARG A 144 -7.17 -0.41 14.58
C ARG A 144 -7.63 -1.67 15.30
N ILE A 145 -8.90 -2.07 15.15
CA ILE A 145 -9.41 -3.35 15.64
C ILE A 145 -8.68 -4.50 14.93
N ALA A 146 -8.54 -4.44 13.61
CA ALA A 146 -7.79 -5.44 12.86
C ALA A 146 -6.32 -5.49 13.29
N ASP A 147 -5.66 -4.35 13.52
CA ASP A 147 -4.29 -4.27 14.03
C ASP A 147 -4.16 -4.95 15.41
N PHE A 148 -5.09 -4.66 16.31
CA PHE A 148 -5.12 -5.30 17.64
C PHE A 148 -5.26 -6.83 17.55
N ILE A 149 -6.23 -7.30 16.76
CA ILE A 149 -6.47 -8.73 16.56
C ILE A 149 -5.22 -9.40 15.96
N TYR A 150 -4.63 -8.77 14.92
CA TYR A 150 -3.43 -9.26 14.28
C TYR A 150 -2.28 -9.38 15.29
N GLU A 151 -2.00 -8.33 16.05
CA GLU A 151 -0.92 -8.31 17.03
C GLU A 151 -1.12 -9.32 18.16
N LYS A 152 -2.36 -9.45 18.69
CA LYS A 152 -2.67 -10.40 19.75
C LYS A 152 -2.50 -11.85 19.32
N LEU A 153 -2.80 -12.18 18.07
CA LEU A 153 -2.80 -13.55 17.59
C LEU A 153 -1.49 -13.96 16.92
N THR A 154 -0.74 -13.00 16.35
CA THR A 154 0.53 -13.26 15.64
C THR A 154 1.77 -12.83 16.42
N GLY A 155 1.63 -11.94 17.39
CA GLY A 155 2.74 -11.31 18.10
C GLY A 155 3.42 -10.17 17.31
N GLU A 156 2.93 -9.83 16.11
CA GLU A 156 3.48 -8.78 15.24
C GLU A 156 2.51 -7.63 15.09
N LYS A 157 3.02 -6.41 14.96
CA LYS A 157 2.16 -5.24 14.75
C LYS A 157 1.39 -5.33 13.44
N GLY A 158 0.10 -5.04 13.49
CA GLY A 158 -0.73 -4.86 12.30
C GLY A 158 -0.34 -3.61 11.51
N VAL A 159 -0.76 -3.53 10.25
CA VAL A 159 -0.45 -2.41 9.34
C VAL A 159 -1.69 -1.79 8.72
N PHE A 160 -2.87 -2.22 9.18
CA PHE A 160 -4.14 -1.86 8.54
C PHE A 160 -4.52 -0.40 8.79
N SER A 161 -4.16 0.17 9.95
CA SER A 161 -4.35 1.59 10.27
C SER A 161 -3.28 2.52 9.68
N THR A 162 -2.34 1.99 8.88
CA THR A 162 -1.36 2.81 8.16
C THR A 162 -1.94 3.42 6.88
N ARG A 163 -1.13 4.14 6.11
CA ARG A 163 -1.54 4.81 4.87
C ARG A 163 -0.65 4.40 3.71
N ILE A 164 -1.19 4.50 2.51
CA ILE A 164 -0.43 4.43 1.27
C ILE A 164 -0.52 5.78 0.55
N ALA A 165 0.55 6.16 -0.16
CA ALA A 165 0.49 7.24 -1.14
C ALA A 165 0.69 6.66 -2.54
N TYR A 166 0.04 7.25 -3.52
CA TYR A 166 0.10 6.80 -4.91
C TYR A 166 -0.29 7.93 -5.87
N VAL A 167 0.01 7.75 -7.13
CA VAL A 167 -0.36 8.69 -8.19
C VAL A 167 -1.48 8.10 -9.03
N THR A 168 -2.51 8.90 -9.30
CA THR A 168 -3.53 8.57 -10.31
C THR A 168 -3.30 9.40 -11.57
N ARG A 169 -3.56 8.79 -12.74
CA ARG A 169 -3.56 9.47 -14.03
C ARG A 169 -4.93 9.34 -14.68
N ALA A 170 -5.52 10.47 -15.06
CA ALA A 170 -6.74 10.55 -15.85
C ALA A 170 -6.54 11.54 -17.00
N GLY A 171 -6.28 11.04 -18.19
CA GLY A 171 -5.87 11.86 -19.34
C GLY A 171 -4.52 12.56 -19.07
N SER A 172 -4.52 13.89 -19.09
CA SER A 172 -3.36 14.73 -18.77
C SER A 172 -3.28 15.14 -17.29
N ARG A 173 -4.24 14.73 -16.46
CA ARG A 173 -4.28 15.07 -15.03
C ARG A 173 -3.60 14.00 -14.20
N TYR A 174 -2.62 14.42 -13.42
CA TYR A 174 -1.94 13.61 -12.41
C TYR A 174 -2.36 14.06 -11.01
N THR A 175 -2.64 13.12 -10.13
CA THR A 175 -3.06 13.44 -8.76
C THR A 175 -2.31 12.56 -7.78
N LEU A 176 -1.53 13.17 -6.89
CA LEU A 176 -0.94 12.51 -5.73
C LEU A 176 -2.02 12.34 -4.67
N ARG A 177 -2.24 11.11 -4.24
CA ARG A 177 -3.26 10.74 -3.26
C ARG A 177 -2.65 10.06 -2.06
N VAL A 178 -3.31 10.20 -0.94
CA VAL A 178 -3.05 9.46 0.30
C VAL A 178 -4.33 8.74 0.69
N ALA A 179 -4.27 7.44 0.91
CA ALA A 179 -5.41 6.60 1.26
C ALA A 179 -5.10 5.72 2.47
N ASP A 180 -6.13 5.07 3.01
CA ASP A 180 -5.96 3.98 3.96
C ASP A 180 -5.18 2.82 3.32
N ALA A 181 -4.60 1.93 4.13
CA ALA A 181 -3.77 0.83 3.63
C ALA A 181 -4.54 -0.16 2.73
N ASP A 182 -5.87 -0.14 2.78
CA ASP A 182 -6.74 -0.91 1.89
C ASP A 182 -7.07 -0.20 0.57
N GLY A 183 -6.57 1.02 0.35
CA GLY A 183 -6.78 1.83 -0.85
C GLY A 183 -8.02 2.70 -0.85
N GLU A 184 -8.87 2.57 0.16
CA GLU A 184 -10.08 3.39 0.33
C GLU A 184 -9.78 4.74 1.00
N ASN A 185 -10.79 5.61 1.09
CA ASN A 185 -10.70 6.93 1.72
C ASN A 185 -9.58 7.81 1.14
N GLY A 186 -9.32 7.68 -0.17
CA GLY A 186 -8.24 8.40 -0.86
C GLY A 186 -8.44 9.92 -0.88
N GLN A 187 -7.59 10.64 -0.17
CA GLN A 187 -7.54 12.10 -0.12
C GLN A 187 -6.58 12.64 -1.18
N VAL A 188 -6.93 13.77 -1.77
CA VAL A 188 -6.08 14.47 -2.74
C VAL A 188 -5.03 15.30 -1.98
N ALA A 189 -3.75 14.96 -2.15
CA ALA A 189 -2.66 15.80 -1.66
C ALA A 189 -2.26 16.87 -2.68
N LEU A 190 -2.20 16.52 -3.97
CA LEU A 190 -1.82 17.44 -5.04
C LEU A 190 -2.46 17.02 -6.37
N THR A 191 -2.88 18.00 -7.17
CA THR A 191 -3.27 17.80 -8.58
C THR A 191 -2.38 18.63 -9.49
N SER A 192 -1.92 18.05 -10.60
CA SER A 192 -1.06 18.69 -11.60
C SER A 192 -1.48 18.30 -13.02
N GLY A 193 -1.30 19.22 -13.96
CA GLY A 193 -1.37 18.93 -15.40
C GLY A 193 -0.09 18.32 -15.96
N GLN A 194 0.97 18.21 -15.15
CA GLN A 194 2.24 17.62 -15.48
C GLN A 194 2.51 16.37 -14.64
N PRO A 195 3.36 15.44 -15.07
CA PRO A 195 3.64 14.22 -14.33
C PRO A 195 4.08 14.47 -12.89
N ILE A 196 3.61 13.58 -12.01
CA ILE A 196 4.08 13.41 -10.64
C ILE A 196 4.55 11.97 -10.55
N ILE A 197 5.77 11.72 -10.06
CA ILE A 197 6.35 10.38 -9.92
C ILE A 197 7.16 10.24 -8.62
N SER A 198 7.50 9.02 -8.27
CA SER A 198 8.42 8.65 -7.19
C SER A 198 8.07 9.27 -5.83
N PRO A 199 6.84 9.13 -5.32
CA PRO A 199 6.52 9.56 -3.97
C PRO A 199 7.29 8.74 -2.93
N ALA A 200 7.70 9.39 -1.83
CA ALA A 200 8.41 8.76 -0.73
C ALA A 200 7.98 9.39 0.60
N TRP A 201 7.54 8.57 1.56
CA TRP A 201 7.14 9.04 2.87
C TRP A 201 8.33 9.43 3.74
N SER A 202 8.19 10.51 4.48
CA SER A 202 9.09 10.79 5.61
C SER A 202 8.87 9.77 6.72
N PRO A 203 9.91 9.44 7.52
CA PRO A 203 9.81 8.41 8.57
C PRO A 203 8.72 8.69 9.63
N ASN A 204 8.34 9.96 9.83
CA ASN A 204 7.28 10.36 10.75
C ASN A 204 5.88 10.39 10.11
N GLY A 205 5.74 10.04 8.81
CA GLY A 205 4.48 10.01 8.09
C GLY A 205 3.81 11.36 7.84
N LYS A 206 4.50 12.49 8.08
CA LYS A 206 3.92 13.83 7.94
C LYS A 206 4.19 14.47 6.59
N GLU A 207 5.26 14.08 5.91
CA GLU A 207 5.68 14.66 4.64
C GLU A 207 5.83 13.61 3.56
N LEU A 208 5.60 14.01 2.31
CA LEU A 208 5.88 13.25 1.10
C LEU A 208 6.93 14.00 0.28
N ALA A 209 8.03 13.34 -0.06
CA ALA A 209 8.88 13.77 -1.15
C ALA A 209 8.36 13.17 -2.45
N TYR A 210 8.45 13.88 -3.55
CA TYR A 210 8.07 13.39 -4.89
C TYR A 210 8.72 14.24 -5.98
N VAL A 211 8.70 13.74 -7.19
CA VAL A 211 9.14 14.48 -8.40
C VAL A 211 7.92 15.09 -9.07
N SER A 212 8.00 16.38 -9.41
CA SER A 212 7.01 17.07 -10.24
C SER A 212 7.66 17.70 -11.47
N PHE A 213 6.95 17.63 -12.58
CA PHE A 213 7.36 18.28 -13.85
C PHE A 213 6.66 19.62 -14.09
N GLU A 214 6.02 20.20 -13.08
CA GLU A 214 5.29 21.48 -13.18
C GLU A 214 6.17 22.66 -13.64
N ARG A 215 7.49 22.59 -13.45
CA ARG A 215 8.49 23.56 -13.91
C ARG A 215 9.13 23.21 -15.26
N GLN A 216 8.46 22.37 -16.08
CA GLN A 216 8.95 21.87 -17.39
C GLN A 216 10.24 21.06 -17.30
N LYS A 217 10.64 20.66 -16.10
CA LYS A 217 11.74 19.73 -15.81
C LYS A 217 11.44 18.97 -14.53
N ALA A 218 12.13 17.87 -14.32
CA ALA A 218 12.04 17.10 -13.08
C ALA A 218 12.60 17.92 -11.89
N VAL A 219 11.79 18.15 -10.88
CA VAL A 219 12.14 18.86 -9.61
C VAL A 219 11.63 18.03 -8.44
N VAL A 220 12.45 17.85 -7.42
CA VAL A 220 12.03 17.17 -6.19
C VAL A 220 11.41 18.17 -5.23
N PHE A 221 10.19 17.89 -4.81
CA PHE A 221 9.46 18.64 -3.78
C PHE A 221 9.32 17.82 -2.51
N VAL A 222 9.22 18.50 -1.38
CA VAL A 222 8.70 17.96 -0.12
C VAL A 222 7.41 18.69 0.20
N HIS A 223 6.39 17.92 0.59
CA HIS A 223 5.01 18.33 0.78
C HIS A 223 4.53 17.86 2.16
N ASN A 224 4.11 18.78 3.01
CA ASN A 224 3.43 18.46 4.27
C ASN A 224 1.98 18.05 3.97
N VAL A 225 1.64 16.79 4.26
CA VAL A 225 0.34 16.20 3.89
C VAL A 225 -0.84 16.89 4.59
N ALA A 226 -0.66 17.37 5.81
CA ALA A 226 -1.72 17.99 6.59
C ALA A 226 -1.94 19.47 6.24
N SER A 227 -0.85 20.26 6.10
CA SER A 227 -0.96 21.68 5.80
C SER A 227 -1.03 22.00 4.30
N GLY A 228 -0.62 21.08 3.44
CA GLY A 228 -0.49 21.32 2.01
C GLY A 228 0.74 22.16 1.63
N GLU A 229 1.57 22.57 2.59
CA GLU A 229 2.78 23.35 2.33
C GLU A 229 3.80 22.55 1.52
N ARG A 230 4.37 23.17 0.50
CA ARG A 230 5.30 22.56 -0.45
C ARG A 230 6.57 23.38 -0.57
N ARG A 231 7.72 22.69 -0.65
CA ARG A 231 9.01 23.31 -0.95
C ARG A 231 9.80 22.47 -1.96
N ALA A 232 10.44 23.13 -2.91
CA ALA A 232 11.39 22.48 -3.81
C ALA A 232 12.72 22.28 -3.05
N ILE A 233 13.21 21.03 -3.02
CA ILE A 233 14.47 20.69 -2.34
C ILE A 233 15.60 20.34 -3.33
N ALA A 234 15.28 19.92 -4.55
CA ALA A 234 16.25 19.71 -5.62
C ALA A 234 15.69 20.26 -6.93
N ASP A 235 16.25 21.40 -7.36
CA ASP A 235 15.92 22.11 -8.59
C ASP A 235 17.20 22.48 -9.35
N PHE A 236 18.16 21.55 -9.40
CA PHE A 236 19.44 21.71 -10.04
C PHE A 236 19.32 21.59 -11.56
N ARG A 237 20.38 21.97 -12.28
CA ARG A 237 20.49 21.72 -13.72
C ARG A 237 20.35 20.22 -14.00
N GLY A 238 19.67 19.86 -15.08
CA GLY A 238 19.40 18.46 -15.46
C GLY A 238 18.22 17.87 -14.71
N SER A 239 18.18 16.54 -14.61
CA SER A 239 17.14 15.79 -13.92
C SER A 239 17.39 15.75 -12.42
N ASN A 240 16.32 15.86 -11.65
CA ASN A 240 16.29 15.73 -10.19
C ASN A 240 15.18 14.72 -9.86
N SER A 241 15.51 13.51 -9.43
CA SER A 241 14.56 12.40 -9.37
C SER A 241 14.78 11.43 -8.21
N ALA A 242 13.89 10.46 -8.08
CA ALA A 242 13.93 9.32 -7.18
C ALA A 242 14.35 9.68 -5.72
N PRO A 243 13.60 10.57 -5.06
CA PRO A 243 13.88 10.90 -3.67
C PRO A 243 13.57 9.74 -2.74
N THR A 244 14.41 9.52 -1.74
CA THR A 244 14.13 8.62 -0.61
C THR A 244 14.62 9.24 0.68
N TRP A 245 13.83 9.12 1.76
CA TRP A 245 14.18 9.67 3.06
C TRP A 245 15.16 8.78 3.81
N ALA A 246 16.15 9.40 4.43
CA ALA A 246 16.92 8.73 5.46
C ALA A 246 16.06 8.46 6.70
N PRO A 247 16.30 7.37 7.46
CA PRO A 247 15.51 7.05 8.65
C PRO A 247 15.54 8.11 9.75
N ASP A 248 16.56 8.98 9.76
CA ASP A 248 16.67 10.12 10.68
C ASP A 248 15.70 11.28 10.35
N GLY A 249 15.08 11.26 9.16
CA GLY A 249 14.15 12.29 8.68
C GLY A 249 14.81 13.66 8.44
N GLN A 250 16.13 13.76 8.46
CA GLN A 250 16.87 15.03 8.27
C GLN A 250 17.46 15.15 6.86
N ARG A 251 17.62 14.04 6.18
CA ARG A 251 18.25 13.97 4.84
C ARG A 251 17.44 13.10 3.89
N LEU A 252 17.68 13.32 2.60
CA LEU A 252 17.20 12.46 1.54
C LEU A 252 18.39 12.01 0.67
N ALA A 253 18.27 10.83 0.06
CA ALA A 253 19.03 10.52 -1.13
C ALA A 253 18.18 10.88 -2.36
N VAL A 254 18.81 11.45 -3.39
CA VAL A 254 18.19 11.85 -4.65
C VAL A 254 19.10 11.50 -5.81
N THR A 255 18.52 11.27 -6.97
CA THR A 255 19.27 11.12 -8.22
C THR A 255 19.38 12.46 -8.94
N LEU A 256 20.60 12.94 -9.19
CA LEU A 256 20.86 14.18 -9.91
C LEU A 256 21.71 13.92 -11.14
N SER A 257 21.40 14.59 -12.27
CA SER A 257 22.22 14.54 -13.48
C SER A 257 22.99 15.85 -13.73
N ARG A 258 23.13 16.71 -12.71
CA ARG A 258 23.72 18.06 -12.80
C ARG A 258 25.18 18.08 -13.25
N ASP A 259 25.92 17.03 -12.97
CA ASP A 259 27.37 16.94 -13.22
C ASP A 259 27.69 15.91 -14.34
N GLY A 260 26.74 15.60 -15.23
CA GLY A 260 26.86 14.60 -16.29
C GLY A 260 25.81 13.50 -16.18
N GLY A 261 26.21 12.23 -16.00
CA GLY A 261 25.30 11.09 -15.82
C GLY A 261 24.50 11.15 -14.52
N SER A 262 23.42 10.38 -14.47
CA SER A 262 22.57 10.26 -13.27
C SER A 262 23.31 9.58 -12.12
N GLN A 263 23.47 10.27 -11.01
CA GLN A 263 24.23 9.82 -9.85
C GLN A 263 23.50 10.10 -8.55
N LEU A 264 23.83 9.38 -7.48
CA LEU A 264 23.22 9.54 -6.18
C LEU A 264 23.88 10.67 -5.37
N PHE A 265 23.03 11.49 -4.78
CA PHE A 265 23.42 12.57 -3.87
C PHE A 265 22.63 12.46 -2.56
N SER A 266 23.29 12.80 -1.46
CA SER A 266 22.61 13.13 -0.21
C SER A 266 22.33 14.61 -0.17
N ILE A 267 21.13 15.00 0.28
CA ILE A 267 20.69 16.39 0.40
C ILE A 267 19.92 16.56 1.72
N GLY A 268 20.06 17.69 2.38
CA GLY A 268 19.25 18.01 3.56
C GLY A 268 17.77 18.16 3.22
N LYS A 269 16.90 17.97 4.19
CA LYS A 269 15.45 17.98 3.99
C LYS A 269 14.86 19.28 3.44
N ASN A 270 15.62 20.37 3.53
CA ASN A 270 15.25 21.66 2.97
C ASN A 270 16.04 22.01 1.70
N GLY A 271 16.83 21.08 1.16
CA GLY A 271 17.59 21.27 -0.07
C GLY A 271 19.04 21.74 0.14
N GLU A 272 19.48 21.82 1.37
CA GLU A 272 20.84 22.25 1.71
C GLU A 272 21.89 21.14 1.50
N SER A 273 23.14 21.58 1.27
CA SER A 273 24.36 20.76 1.28
C SER A 273 24.32 19.50 0.41
N PRO A 274 23.99 19.60 -0.92
CA PRO A 274 24.00 18.42 -1.79
C PRO A 274 25.42 17.84 -1.90
N ARG A 275 25.59 16.57 -1.51
CA ARG A 275 26.86 15.85 -1.54
C ARG A 275 26.73 14.56 -2.36
N ARG A 276 27.59 14.42 -3.37
CA ARG A 276 27.65 13.19 -4.18
C ARG A 276 28.06 12.02 -3.32
N LEU A 277 27.38 10.88 -3.42
CA LEU A 277 27.62 9.68 -2.61
C LEU A 277 28.63 8.73 -3.25
N ALA A 278 28.56 8.58 -4.57
CA ALA A 278 29.49 7.75 -5.34
C ALA A 278 29.70 8.33 -6.72
N THR A 279 30.75 7.86 -7.39
CA THR A 279 31.02 8.15 -8.81
C THR A 279 31.03 6.82 -9.55
N SER A 280 30.25 6.71 -10.61
CA SER A 280 30.25 5.58 -11.53
C SER A 280 30.16 6.09 -12.96
N SER A 281 30.51 5.25 -13.94
CA SER A 281 30.29 5.51 -15.36
C SER A 281 28.86 5.21 -15.79
N GLY A 282 28.09 4.53 -14.94
CA GLY A 282 26.70 4.14 -15.19
C GLY A 282 25.69 5.11 -14.63
N ILE A 283 24.41 4.76 -14.81
CA ILE A 283 23.25 5.41 -14.20
C ILE A 283 23.03 4.82 -12.82
N ASP A 284 23.08 5.64 -11.79
CA ASP A 284 22.72 5.29 -10.41
C ASP A 284 21.41 5.99 -10.04
N THR A 285 20.37 5.21 -9.68
CA THR A 285 19.03 5.75 -9.43
C THR A 285 18.23 4.88 -8.47
N GLU A 286 17.03 5.34 -8.09
CA GLU A 286 16.05 4.60 -7.28
C GLU A 286 16.66 4.07 -5.97
N ALA A 287 17.38 4.94 -5.27
CA ALA A 287 17.98 4.55 -4.00
C ALA A 287 16.94 4.37 -2.90
N GLN A 288 17.17 3.42 -2.01
CA GLN A 288 16.44 3.24 -0.77
C GLN A 288 17.39 2.97 0.40
N PHE A 289 17.15 3.63 1.53
CA PHE A 289 17.90 3.36 2.75
C PHE A 289 17.51 2.02 3.36
N SER A 290 18.48 1.32 3.95
CA SER A 290 18.20 0.30 4.96
C SER A 290 17.53 0.94 6.18
N ALA A 291 16.71 0.18 6.92
CA ALA A 291 15.97 0.72 8.07
C ALA A 291 16.87 1.29 9.17
N ASP A 292 18.08 0.75 9.32
CA ASP A 292 19.10 1.23 10.25
C ASP A 292 19.91 2.44 9.74
N GLY A 293 19.63 2.89 8.51
CA GLY A 293 20.28 4.03 7.87
C GLY A 293 21.74 3.84 7.49
N ARG A 294 22.30 2.63 7.62
CA ARG A 294 23.72 2.37 7.34
C ARG A 294 24.02 2.18 5.86
N PHE A 295 23.07 1.70 5.09
CA PHE A 295 23.25 1.35 3.69
C PHE A 295 22.20 2.03 2.79
N LEU A 296 22.59 2.20 1.52
CA LEU A 296 21.71 2.50 0.39
C LEU A 296 21.71 1.32 -0.57
N TYR A 297 20.53 0.86 -0.93
CA TYR A 297 20.29 -0.07 -2.04
C TYR A 297 19.78 0.74 -3.22
N PHE A 298 20.28 0.47 -4.42
CA PHE A 298 19.93 1.30 -5.58
C PHE A 298 20.08 0.54 -6.89
N THR A 299 19.42 0.99 -7.92
CA THR A 299 19.55 0.49 -9.28
C THR A 299 20.77 1.12 -9.95
N SER A 300 21.64 0.29 -10.57
CA SER A 300 22.79 0.74 -11.34
C SER A 300 23.08 -0.17 -12.52
N ASP A 301 23.44 0.42 -13.67
CA ASP A 301 23.88 -0.30 -14.86
C ASP A 301 25.41 -0.34 -15.03
N ARG A 302 26.16 0.04 -13.99
CA ARG A 302 27.66 0.08 -13.98
C ARG A 302 28.33 -1.23 -14.37
N GLY A 303 27.64 -2.37 -14.25
CA GLY A 303 28.11 -3.71 -14.62
C GLY A 303 27.60 -4.20 -15.98
N GLY A 304 27.06 -3.32 -16.83
CA GLY A 304 26.59 -3.61 -18.20
C GLY A 304 25.08 -3.73 -18.36
N GLY A 305 24.32 -3.92 -17.30
CA GLY A 305 22.85 -3.92 -17.27
C GLY A 305 22.34 -3.56 -15.90
N PRO A 306 21.06 -3.08 -15.79
CA PRO A 306 20.51 -2.67 -14.50
C PRO A 306 20.46 -3.80 -13.50
N GLN A 307 21.07 -3.57 -12.35
CA GLN A 307 21.10 -4.48 -11.20
C GLN A 307 20.98 -3.69 -9.90
N ILE A 308 20.63 -4.38 -8.83
CA ILE A 308 20.62 -3.77 -7.51
C ILE A 308 22.02 -3.84 -6.91
N TYR A 309 22.49 -2.70 -6.46
CA TYR A 309 23.74 -2.51 -5.73
C TYR A 309 23.49 -2.00 -4.33
N ARG A 310 24.44 -2.18 -3.45
CA ARG A 310 24.43 -1.65 -2.08
C ARG A 310 25.72 -0.90 -1.81
N MET A 311 25.64 0.25 -1.13
CA MET A 311 26.79 1.00 -0.64
C MET A 311 26.54 1.55 0.77
N PRO A 312 27.57 1.95 1.53
CA PRO A 312 27.37 2.70 2.76
C PRO A 312 26.56 3.99 2.51
N ALA A 313 25.62 4.33 3.39
CA ALA A 313 24.82 5.56 3.26
C ALA A 313 25.66 6.84 3.31
N ALA A 314 26.86 6.76 3.91
CA ALA A 314 27.85 7.81 3.89
C ALA A 314 28.54 7.99 2.52
N GLY A 315 28.27 7.10 1.55
CA GLY A 315 28.94 7.05 0.25
C GLY A 315 30.16 6.14 0.25
N GLY A 316 30.70 5.86 -0.94
CA GLY A 316 31.88 5.01 -1.14
C GLY A 316 31.69 3.96 -2.21
N SER A 317 32.39 2.83 -2.09
CA SER A 317 32.29 1.70 -3.00
C SER A 317 30.92 1.02 -2.91
N ALA A 318 30.49 0.47 -4.03
CA ALA A 318 29.20 -0.23 -4.11
C ALA A 318 29.41 -1.70 -4.52
N ASP A 319 28.75 -2.59 -3.80
CA ASP A 319 28.72 -4.02 -4.07
C ASP A 319 27.43 -4.41 -4.79
N ARG A 320 27.52 -5.29 -5.79
CA ARG A 320 26.35 -5.84 -6.47
C ARG A 320 25.61 -6.80 -5.53
N VAL A 321 24.28 -6.72 -5.52
CA VAL A 321 23.41 -7.53 -4.65
C VAL A 321 22.67 -8.59 -5.47
N THR A 322 22.19 -8.25 -6.67
CA THR A 322 21.43 -9.19 -7.53
C THR A 322 22.32 -9.77 -8.62
N PHE A 323 22.30 -11.11 -8.74
CA PHE A 323 23.10 -11.86 -9.71
C PHE A 323 22.26 -12.69 -10.68
N SER A 324 21.01 -12.97 -10.34
CA SER A 324 20.07 -13.70 -11.20
C SER A 324 19.34 -12.75 -12.12
N GLY A 325 19.18 -13.13 -13.40
CA GLY A 325 18.57 -12.29 -14.42
C GLY A 325 19.45 -11.16 -14.94
N GLY A 326 19.10 -10.63 -16.12
CA GLY A 326 19.86 -9.56 -16.79
C GLY A 326 19.38 -8.15 -16.47
N TYR A 327 18.26 -8.00 -15.74
CA TYR A 327 17.61 -6.71 -15.51
C TYR A 327 16.84 -6.73 -14.20
N ASN A 328 17.33 -6.00 -13.20
CA ASN A 328 16.73 -5.89 -11.86
C ASN A 328 16.75 -4.42 -11.43
N ILE A 329 15.59 -3.87 -11.06
CA ILE A 329 15.38 -2.45 -10.74
C ILE A 329 14.43 -2.26 -9.56
N SER A 330 14.26 -1.01 -9.12
CA SER A 330 13.27 -0.58 -8.12
C SER A 330 13.38 -1.36 -6.80
N PRO A 331 14.52 -1.31 -6.10
CA PRO A 331 14.71 -2.02 -4.84
C PRO A 331 13.80 -1.48 -3.74
N SER A 332 13.25 -2.39 -2.93
CA SER A 332 12.58 -2.10 -1.68
C SER A 332 13.10 -3.05 -0.61
N VAL A 333 13.60 -2.51 0.50
CA VAL A 333 14.17 -3.31 1.60
C VAL A 333 13.17 -3.40 2.73
N SER A 334 12.97 -4.62 3.27
CA SER A 334 12.09 -4.83 4.40
C SER A 334 12.57 -4.06 5.65
N PRO A 335 11.65 -3.67 6.56
CA PRO A 335 12.01 -2.93 7.78
C PRO A 335 12.98 -3.65 8.70
N ASP A 336 13.03 -4.99 8.67
CA ASP A 336 14.01 -5.80 9.41
C ASP A 336 15.36 -5.94 8.69
N GLY A 337 15.48 -5.43 7.47
CA GLY A 337 16.68 -5.46 6.64
C GLY A 337 17.01 -6.83 6.04
N ARG A 338 16.14 -7.83 6.18
CA ARG A 338 16.41 -9.22 5.77
C ARG A 338 15.94 -9.55 4.36
N THR A 339 14.97 -8.84 3.83
CA THR A 339 14.38 -9.14 2.52
C THR A 339 14.50 -7.93 1.60
N LEU A 340 14.95 -8.18 0.38
CA LEU A 340 14.93 -7.23 -0.72
C LEU A 340 13.81 -7.65 -1.69
N ALA A 341 12.81 -6.78 -1.89
CA ALA A 341 11.89 -6.88 -3.01
C ALA A 341 12.39 -5.99 -4.15
N TYR A 342 12.22 -6.43 -5.38
CA TYR A 342 12.64 -5.68 -6.57
C TYR A 342 11.88 -6.15 -7.80
N VAL A 343 11.91 -5.35 -8.86
CA VAL A 343 11.35 -5.73 -10.16
C VAL A 343 12.43 -6.44 -10.97
N THR A 344 12.12 -7.65 -11.46
CA THR A 344 12.97 -8.40 -12.37
C THR A 344 12.30 -8.57 -13.73
N ARG A 345 13.09 -8.55 -14.79
CA ARG A 345 12.61 -8.84 -16.14
C ARG A 345 12.79 -10.34 -16.48
N ALA A 346 11.69 -11.02 -16.74
CA ALA A 346 11.65 -12.40 -17.20
C ALA A 346 11.02 -12.46 -18.60
N GLY A 347 11.86 -12.55 -19.63
CA GLY A 347 11.43 -12.39 -21.02
C GLY A 347 10.91 -10.98 -21.30
N ASN A 348 9.63 -10.86 -21.68
CA ASN A 348 8.96 -9.57 -21.88
C ASN A 348 8.15 -9.10 -20.69
N ALA A 349 8.14 -9.86 -19.60
CA ALA A 349 7.36 -9.55 -18.40
C ALA A 349 8.27 -8.93 -17.32
N PHE A 350 7.72 -7.94 -16.60
CA PHE A 350 8.29 -7.40 -15.36
C PHE A 350 7.51 -7.99 -14.19
N ARG A 351 8.23 -8.59 -13.24
CA ARG A 351 7.64 -9.27 -12.08
C ARG A 351 8.35 -8.89 -10.81
N LEU A 352 7.67 -9.01 -9.68
CA LEU A 352 8.30 -8.85 -8.39
C LEU A 352 9.04 -10.13 -7.99
N SER A 353 10.27 -9.95 -7.55
CA SER A 353 11.07 -10.98 -6.91
C SER A 353 11.48 -10.53 -5.52
N VAL A 354 11.66 -11.49 -4.62
CA VAL A 354 12.22 -11.30 -3.28
C VAL A 354 13.51 -12.07 -3.13
N LEU A 355 14.48 -11.49 -2.43
CA LEU A 355 15.77 -12.07 -2.12
C LEU A 355 16.02 -11.98 -0.61
N ASP A 356 16.36 -13.11 0.02
CA ASP A 356 16.77 -13.13 1.42
C ASP A 356 18.21 -12.62 1.54
N LEU A 357 18.36 -11.44 2.12
CA LEU A 357 19.67 -10.79 2.32
C LEU A 357 20.46 -11.38 3.51
N SER A 358 19.81 -12.17 4.37
CA SER A 358 20.46 -12.81 5.52
C SER A 358 21.19 -14.10 5.16
N ILE A 359 20.89 -14.67 3.99
CA ILE A 359 21.47 -15.93 3.50
C ILE A 359 22.44 -15.63 2.35
N PRO A 360 23.76 -15.80 2.55
CA PRO A 360 24.73 -15.65 1.46
C PRO A 360 24.44 -16.60 0.29
N GLY A 361 24.35 -16.06 -0.91
CA GLY A 361 24.05 -16.86 -2.12
C GLY A 361 22.60 -17.32 -2.26
N ALA A 362 21.67 -16.77 -1.47
CA ALA A 362 20.25 -17.02 -1.63
C ALA A 362 19.79 -16.81 -3.08
N GLN A 363 18.91 -17.66 -3.55
CA GLN A 363 18.28 -17.49 -4.85
C GLN A 363 17.00 -16.68 -4.70
N PRO A 364 16.71 -15.76 -5.62
CA PRO A 364 15.48 -14.99 -5.58
C PRO A 364 14.26 -15.87 -5.89
N ALA A 365 13.15 -15.56 -5.24
CA ALA A 365 11.84 -16.13 -5.53
C ALA A 365 10.95 -15.07 -6.22
N THR A 366 10.33 -15.41 -7.34
CA THR A 366 9.32 -14.56 -7.98
C THR A 366 7.99 -14.73 -7.25
N ILE A 367 7.40 -13.63 -6.80
CA ILE A 367 6.18 -13.64 -5.97
C ILE A 367 4.92 -13.15 -6.72
N THR A 368 5.07 -12.73 -7.99
CA THR A 368 3.94 -12.32 -8.84
C THR A 368 3.95 -13.08 -10.16
N ASP A 369 2.77 -13.17 -10.78
CA ASP A 369 2.52 -13.80 -12.07
C ASP A 369 2.01 -12.84 -13.14
N SER A 370 1.82 -11.57 -12.79
CA SER A 370 1.56 -10.43 -13.68
C SER A 370 2.74 -10.15 -14.60
N GLY A 371 2.56 -9.25 -15.56
CA GLY A 371 3.58 -9.00 -16.60
C GLY A 371 4.13 -7.58 -16.63
N GLU A 372 3.57 -6.66 -15.84
CA GLU A 372 3.95 -5.24 -15.85
C GLU A 372 3.98 -4.68 -14.41
N ASP A 373 4.70 -5.35 -13.53
CA ASP A 373 4.82 -4.96 -12.13
C ASP A 373 5.84 -3.84 -11.95
N GLU A 374 5.51 -2.87 -11.13
CA GLU A 374 6.30 -1.67 -10.89
C GLU A 374 6.27 -1.26 -9.41
N HIS A 375 7.34 -0.61 -8.94
CA HIS A 375 7.41 0.13 -7.67
C HIS A 375 6.94 -0.66 -6.45
N PRO A 376 7.61 -1.78 -6.09
CA PRO A 376 7.32 -2.48 -4.84
C PRO A 376 7.63 -1.61 -3.63
N SER A 377 6.77 -1.62 -2.63
CA SER A 377 6.99 -0.93 -1.36
C SER A 377 6.51 -1.80 -0.19
N PHE A 378 7.40 -2.08 0.76
CA PHE A 378 7.05 -2.86 1.95
C PHE A 378 6.10 -2.14 2.87
N ALA A 379 5.15 -2.89 3.45
CA ALA A 379 4.45 -2.48 4.65
C ALA A 379 5.42 -2.41 5.85
N PRO A 380 5.14 -1.55 6.87
CA PRO A 380 6.08 -1.33 7.96
C PRO A 380 6.31 -2.52 8.89
N ASN A 381 5.50 -3.61 8.79
CA ASN A 381 5.79 -4.88 9.45
C ASN A 381 6.61 -5.85 8.58
N GLY A 382 6.88 -5.49 7.32
CA GLY A 382 7.64 -6.33 6.40
C GLY A 382 6.93 -7.59 5.89
N ARG A 383 5.60 -7.72 6.09
CA ARG A 383 4.84 -8.93 5.72
C ARG A 383 4.08 -8.79 4.40
N LEU A 384 3.83 -7.58 3.99
CA LEU A 384 3.13 -7.25 2.75
C LEU A 384 3.98 -6.32 1.89
N VAL A 385 3.77 -6.41 0.58
CA VAL A 385 4.32 -5.48 -0.41
C VAL A 385 3.16 -4.92 -1.21
N VAL A 386 3.07 -3.58 -1.32
CA VAL A 386 2.21 -2.91 -2.30
C VAL A 386 2.99 -2.68 -3.58
N TYR A 387 2.35 -2.82 -4.73
CA TYR A 387 2.95 -2.60 -6.05
C TYR A 387 1.90 -2.15 -7.06
N ALA A 388 2.34 -1.54 -8.16
CA ALA A 388 1.48 -1.27 -9.30
C ALA A 388 1.65 -2.38 -10.35
N THR A 389 0.57 -2.70 -11.05
CA THR A 389 0.57 -3.66 -12.17
C THR A 389 -0.55 -3.35 -13.14
N LYS A 390 -0.63 -4.08 -14.26
CA LYS A 390 -1.76 -4.00 -15.18
C LYS A 390 -2.66 -5.22 -15.09
N VAL A 391 -3.94 -4.96 -14.92
CA VAL A 391 -5.01 -5.95 -14.98
C VAL A 391 -5.99 -5.53 -16.08
N GLN A 392 -6.18 -6.37 -17.10
CA GLN A 392 -7.05 -6.07 -18.25
C GLN A 392 -6.74 -4.71 -18.91
N GLY A 393 -5.46 -4.37 -19.07
CA GLY A 393 -4.99 -3.13 -19.69
C GLY A 393 -5.08 -1.87 -18.83
N ARG A 394 -5.52 -1.97 -17.58
CA ARG A 394 -5.60 -0.85 -16.63
C ARG A 394 -4.55 -0.98 -15.54
N SER A 395 -3.86 0.11 -15.24
CA SER A 395 -2.93 0.14 -14.11
C SER A 395 -3.71 0.16 -12.79
N VAL A 396 -3.39 -0.78 -11.91
CA VAL A 396 -4.02 -0.97 -10.61
C VAL A 396 -2.96 -1.14 -9.53
N LEU A 397 -3.35 -0.94 -8.26
CA LEU A 397 -2.52 -1.29 -7.14
C LEU A 397 -2.92 -2.65 -6.58
N MET A 398 -1.93 -3.43 -6.24
CA MET A 398 -2.07 -4.74 -5.62
C MET A 398 -1.23 -4.80 -4.34
N THR A 399 -1.65 -5.61 -3.39
CA THR A 399 -0.77 -6.07 -2.31
C THR A 399 -0.50 -7.55 -2.46
N THR A 400 0.65 -8.01 -1.99
CA THR A 400 1.00 -9.45 -1.97
C THR A 400 1.75 -9.79 -0.69
N THR A 401 1.58 -11.03 -0.21
CA THR A 401 2.45 -11.64 0.81
C THR A 401 3.81 -12.00 0.19
N LEU A 402 4.84 -12.18 1.01
CA LEU A 402 6.21 -12.47 0.54
C LEU A 402 6.36 -13.84 -0.13
N ASP A 403 5.44 -14.76 0.13
CA ASP A 403 5.37 -16.05 -0.55
C ASP A 403 4.52 -16.01 -1.84
N GLY A 404 3.93 -14.86 -2.16
CA GLY A 404 3.09 -14.63 -3.34
C GLY A 404 1.74 -15.35 -3.34
N LYS A 405 1.35 -15.99 -2.22
CA LYS A 405 0.11 -16.79 -2.16
C LYS A 405 -1.14 -15.95 -2.02
N ILE A 406 -1.08 -14.85 -1.29
CA ILE A 406 -2.21 -13.95 -1.11
C ILE A 406 -1.93 -12.67 -1.90
N LYS A 407 -2.82 -12.36 -2.82
CA LYS A 407 -2.80 -11.14 -3.62
C LYS A 407 -4.14 -10.44 -3.50
N ALA A 408 -4.13 -9.17 -3.19
CA ALA A 408 -5.34 -8.37 -3.06
C ALA A 408 -5.25 -7.12 -3.94
N ARG A 409 -6.29 -6.91 -4.75
CA ARG A 409 -6.43 -5.69 -5.53
C ARG A 409 -6.98 -4.58 -4.65
N LEU A 410 -6.30 -3.43 -4.62
CA LEU A 410 -6.82 -2.25 -3.95
C LEU A 410 -7.93 -1.61 -4.80
N PRO A 411 -9.00 -1.12 -4.17
CA PRO A 411 -10.12 -0.52 -4.90
C PRO A 411 -9.70 0.70 -5.70
N SER A 412 -10.27 0.85 -6.89
CA SER A 412 -10.08 2.03 -7.74
C SER A 412 -11.28 2.20 -8.66
N GLN A 413 -11.81 3.38 -8.74
CA GLN A 413 -13.05 3.61 -9.49
C GLN A 413 -12.83 3.96 -10.97
N THR A 414 -11.76 4.64 -11.40
CA THR A 414 -11.74 5.17 -12.77
C THR A 414 -10.39 5.56 -13.38
N ALA A 415 -9.30 5.57 -12.63
CA ALA A 415 -8.01 6.09 -13.09
C ALA A 415 -6.94 5.00 -13.13
N ASP A 416 -5.91 5.19 -13.92
CA ASP A 416 -4.66 4.44 -13.82
C ASP A 416 -3.97 4.80 -12.51
N LEU A 417 -3.66 3.79 -11.69
CA LEU A 417 -2.94 3.94 -10.42
C LEU A 417 -1.50 3.48 -10.59
N ARG A 418 -0.57 4.31 -10.10
CA ARG A 418 0.87 4.11 -10.26
C ARG A 418 1.63 4.56 -9.03
N GLU A 419 2.91 4.21 -8.96
CA GLU A 419 3.86 4.75 -8.00
C GLU A 419 3.41 4.57 -6.52
N PRO A 420 2.98 3.39 -6.10
CA PRO A 420 2.56 3.22 -4.72
C PRO A 420 3.76 3.26 -3.77
N VAL A 421 3.56 3.87 -2.59
CA VAL A 421 4.50 3.79 -1.48
C VAL A 421 3.74 3.60 -0.19
N TRP A 422 4.13 2.60 0.59
CA TRP A 422 3.55 2.33 1.90
C TRP A 422 4.11 3.30 2.93
N GLY A 423 3.25 3.91 3.74
CA GLY A 423 3.65 4.84 4.80
C GLY A 423 4.12 4.12 6.07
N PRO A 424 4.81 4.84 6.95
CA PRO A 424 5.24 4.31 8.24
C PRO A 424 4.06 4.12 9.20
N TYR A 425 4.33 3.51 10.35
CA TYR A 425 3.39 3.52 11.46
C TYR A 425 3.10 4.95 11.94
N GLY A 426 1.89 5.14 12.46
CA GLY A 426 1.41 6.42 12.95
C GLY A 426 0.68 7.24 11.86
N ARG A 427 -0.31 8.00 12.30
CA ARG A 427 -1.07 8.98 11.50
C ARG A 427 -0.91 10.37 12.09
#